data_63220b33580bd293b3a9d96048c91e97
#
_entry.id   63220b33580bd293b3a9d96048c91e97
#
_cell.length_a   1.000
_cell.length_b   1.000
_cell.length_c   1.000
_cell.angle_alpha   90.00
_cell.angle_beta   90.00
_cell.angle_gamma   90.00
#
_symmetry.space_group_name_H-M   'P 1'
#
loop_
_entity.id
_entity.type
_entity.pdbx_description
1 polymer ?
#
loop_
_entity_poly.entity_id
_entity_poly.type
_entity_poly.pdbx_seq_one_letter_code
_entity_poly.pdbx_strand_id
1 'polypeptide(L)'
;TGAQLLYGGDAVIAVDAHSNEMVNGLNESGKLPVKVVYKGTANSSKEVEAVFKAANNDEKCIGVITWMHTFSPAKMWIHGLQQLKKPLLHLHTQFNKEIPWDTMDMDFMNLNQSAHGDREFGHICTRMRIRRKVVVGYWKDEDTQHKIAVWMRVCAGWADSQDMLIIRFGDQMNNVAVTDGDKVEAEQRMGYHVDYCPASELM
;
A
#
# COMPACT_ATOMS: atom_id res chain seq x y z
N THR A 1 3.71 9.57 3.38
CA THR A 1 5.14 9.52 3.73
C THR A 1 5.31 9.68 5.23
N GLY A 2 6.30 8.99 5.82
CA GLY A 2 6.64 9.10 7.24
C GLY A 2 7.79 10.09 7.47
N ALA A 3 7.71 10.85 8.57
CA ALA A 3 8.75 11.76 9.02
C ALA A 3 8.73 11.91 10.55
N GLN A 4 9.58 12.78 11.07
CA GLN A 4 9.59 13.19 12.47
C GLN A 4 10.10 14.62 12.61
N LEU A 5 9.71 15.27 13.71
CA LEU A 5 10.10 16.66 13.99
C LEU A 5 11.51 16.80 14.59
N LEU A 6 12.16 15.71 14.94
CA LEU A 6 13.49 15.74 15.59
C LEU A 6 14.56 16.45 14.75
N TYR A 7 14.46 16.37 13.42
CA TYR A 7 15.39 17.00 12.48
C TYR A 7 14.98 18.42 12.06
N GLY A 8 13.99 19.01 12.77
CA GLY A 8 13.50 20.37 12.48
C GLY A 8 12.33 20.43 11.49
N GLY A 9 11.67 21.58 11.45
CA GLY A 9 10.54 21.82 10.55
C GLY A 9 10.94 21.83 9.07
N ASP A 10 12.12 22.32 8.75
CA ASP A 10 12.63 22.38 7.38
C ASP A 10 12.79 21.00 6.75
N ALA A 11 13.23 20.00 7.54
CA ALA A 11 13.30 18.62 7.08
C ALA A 11 11.92 18.06 6.72
N VAL A 12 10.89 18.38 7.50
CA VAL A 12 9.51 17.94 7.21
C VAL A 12 8.98 18.60 5.94
N ILE A 13 9.28 19.89 5.74
CA ILE A 13 8.91 20.63 4.51
C ILE A 13 9.61 20.01 3.28
N ALA A 14 10.89 19.68 3.40
CA ALA A 14 11.63 19.03 2.32
C ALA A 14 11.07 17.63 2.01
N VAL A 15 10.73 16.83 3.04
CA VAL A 15 10.09 15.52 2.86
C VAL A 15 8.75 15.65 2.13
N ASP A 16 7.95 16.66 2.48
CA ASP A 16 6.67 16.93 1.81
C ASP A 16 6.86 17.28 0.33
N ALA A 17 7.79 18.19 0.04
CA ALA A 17 8.12 18.60 -1.34
C ALA A 17 8.62 17.41 -2.18
N HIS A 18 9.56 16.61 -1.66
CA HIS A 18 10.09 15.43 -2.33
C HIS A 18 9.01 14.36 -2.54
N SER A 19 8.09 14.20 -1.59
CA SER A 19 6.98 13.25 -1.72
C SER A 19 6.00 13.66 -2.81
N ASN A 20 5.71 14.96 -2.92
CA ASN A 20 4.88 15.49 -4.01
C ASN A 20 5.58 15.31 -5.37
N GLU A 21 6.88 15.61 -5.46
CA GLU A 21 7.64 15.40 -6.70
C GLU A 21 7.63 13.92 -7.11
N MET A 22 7.87 13.00 -6.16
CA MET A 22 7.84 11.57 -6.44
C MET A 22 6.47 11.12 -6.94
N VAL A 23 5.38 11.55 -6.29
CA VAL A 23 4.02 11.22 -6.70
C VAL A 23 3.70 11.75 -8.09
N ASN A 24 4.07 13.00 -8.38
CA ASN A 24 3.88 13.59 -9.70
C ASN A 24 4.67 12.82 -10.76
N GLY A 25 5.95 12.57 -10.53
CA GLY A 25 6.78 11.83 -11.49
C GLY A 25 6.32 10.39 -11.71
N LEU A 26 5.81 9.70 -10.68
CA LEU A 26 5.20 8.39 -10.83
C LEU A 26 3.94 8.44 -11.71
N ASN A 27 3.07 9.43 -11.51
CA ASN A 27 1.86 9.61 -12.31
C ASN A 27 2.17 10.01 -13.77
N GLU A 28 3.15 10.88 -13.97
CA GLU A 28 3.58 11.36 -15.29
C GLU A 28 4.34 10.30 -16.10
N SER A 29 4.87 9.27 -15.46
CA SER A 29 5.58 8.17 -16.12
C SER A 29 4.75 7.43 -17.17
N GLY A 30 3.42 7.46 -17.07
CA GLY A 30 2.49 6.71 -17.91
C GLY A 30 2.54 5.20 -17.72
N LYS A 31 3.31 4.70 -16.75
CA LYS A 31 3.53 3.26 -16.50
C LYS A 31 2.59 2.67 -15.45
N LEU A 32 2.01 3.52 -14.60
CA LEU A 32 1.11 3.09 -13.53
C LEU A 32 -0.34 3.01 -14.03
N PRO A 33 -1.06 1.91 -13.74
CA PRO A 33 -2.45 1.75 -14.19
C PRO A 33 -3.45 2.54 -13.36
N VAL A 34 -3.04 3.04 -12.18
CA VAL A 34 -3.89 3.76 -11.23
C VAL A 34 -3.14 4.99 -10.73
N LYS A 35 -3.87 6.09 -10.55
CA LYS A 35 -3.32 7.34 -10.04
C LYS A 35 -2.88 7.21 -8.59
N VAL A 36 -1.65 7.67 -8.29
CA VAL A 36 -1.16 7.85 -6.93
C VAL A 36 -1.63 9.21 -6.41
N VAL A 37 -2.22 9.24 -5.22
CA VAL A 37 -2.67 10.47 -4.55
C VAL A 37 -1.85 10.68 -3.29
N TYR A 38 -1.15 11.82 -3.20
CA TYR A 38 -0.42 12.18 -2.01
C TYR A 38 -1.38 12.56 -0.87
N LYS A 39 -1.19 11.98 0.31
CA LYS A 39 -2.05 12.21 1.49
C LYS A 39 -1.30 12.92 2.64
N GLY A 40 -0.14 13.47 2.35
CA GLY A 40 0.66 14.25 3.29
C GLY A 40 1.78 13.46 3.96
N THR A 41 2.57 14.20 4.74
CA THR A 41 3.67 13.70 5.56
C THR A 41 3.18 13.52 6.99
N ALA A 42 3.19 12.29 7.49
CA ALA A 42 2.77 11.97 8.85
C ALA A 42 3.98 11.95 9.79
N ASN A 43 3.92 12.71 10.87
CA ASN A 43 4.98 12.84 11.88
C ASN A 43 4.49 12.53 13.30
N SER A 44 3.29 12.00 13.45
CA SER A 44 2.69 11.59 14.71
C SER A 44 1.76 10.38 14.54
N SER A 45 1.54 9.62 15.64
CA SER A 45 0.61 8.48 15.62
C SER A 45 -0.81 8.86 15.22
N LYS A 46 -1.27 10.06 15.63
CA LYS A 46 -2.61 10.56 15.29
C LYS A 46 -2.75 10.84 13.79
N GLU A 47 -1.73 11.42 13.17
CA GLU A 47 -1.74 11.69 11.72
C GLU A 47 -1.71 10.39 10.92
N VAL A 48 -0.85 9.43 11.29
CA VAL A 48 -0.83 8.09 10.65
C VAL A 48 -2.20 7.43 10.74
N GLU A 49 -2.81 7.43 11.93
CA GLU A 49 -4.13 6.85 12.15
C GLU A 49 -5.20 7.56 11.32
N ALA A 50 -5.18 8.87 11.25
CA ALA A 50 -6.14 9.66 10.46
C ALA A 50 -6.04 9.35 8.96
N VAL A 51 -4.81 9.27 8.42
CA VAL A 51 -4.58 8.94 7.01
C VAL A 51 -5.08 7.52 6.69
N PHE A 52 -4.82 6.54 7.55
CA PHE A 52 -5.27 5.16 7.31
C PHE A 52 -6.79 5.00 7.46
N LYS A 53 -7.41 5.71 8.40
CA LYS A 53 -8.88 5.79 8.48
C LYS A 53 -9.50 6.40 7.24
N ALA A 54 -8.92 7.50 6.75
CA ALA A 54 -9.37 8.14 5.53
C ALA A 54 -9.23 7.20 4.32
N ALA A 55 -8.11 6.46 4.20
CA ALA A 55 -7.92 5.47 3.15
C ALA A 55 -8.94 4.32 3.21
N ASN A 56 -9.28 3.83 4.40
CA ASN A 56 -10.31 2.79 4.57
C ASN A 56 -11.70 3.26 4.12
N ASN A 57 -12.03 4.52 4.39
CA ASN A 57 -13.35 5.10 4.10
C ASN A 57 -13.48 5.65 2.66
N ASP A 58 -12.39 5.75 1.95
CA ASP A 58 -12.39 6.21 0.55
C ASP A 58 -12.60 5.00 -0.37
N GLU A 59 -13.80 4.89 -0.97
CA GLU A 59 -14.17 3.82 -1.90
C GLU A 59 -13.27 3.77 -3.13
N LYS A 60 -12.69 4.90 -3.54
CA LYS A 60 -11.75 4.98 -4.66
C LYS A 60 -10.34 4.57 -4.31
N CYS A 61 -10.03 4.42 -3.01
CA CYS A 61 -8.72 3.98 -2.55
C CYS A 61 -8.64 2.46 -2.60
N ILE A 62 -7.87 1.91 -3.51
CA ILE A 62 -7.67 0.46 -3.68
C ILE A 62 -6.44 -0.07 -2.93
N GLY A 63 -5.58 0.79 -2.41
CA GLY A 63 -4.38 0.39 -1.67
C GLY A 63 -3.59 1.57 -1.15
N VAL A 64 -2.65 1.32 -0.26
CA VAL A 64 -1.81 2.35 0.37
C VAL A 64 -0.34 2.06 0.11
N ILE A 65 0.40 3.08 -0.34
CA ILE A 65 1.86 3.05 -0.48
C ILE A 65 2.46 3.85 0.68
N THR A 66 3.38 3.23 1.42
CA THR A 66 4.16 3.90 2.47
C THR A 66 5.60 4.06 2.04
N TRP A 67 6.18 5.22 2.36
CA TRP A 67 7.57 5.55 2.15
C TRP A 67 8.16 6.24 3.37
N MET A 68 9.34 5.79 3.79
CA MET A 68 10.10 6.36 4.91
C MET A 68 11.27 7.16 4.35
N HIS A 69 11.01 8.39 3.86
CA HIS A 69 12.05 9.22 3.23
C HIS A 69 13.16 9.59 4.22
N THR A 70 12.77 10.07 5.40
CA THR A 70 13.66 10.23 6.55
C THR A 70 13.36 9.15 7.59
N PHE A 71 14.04 9.16 8.72
CA PHE A 71 13.70 8.30 9.83
C PHE A 71 12.32 8.65 10.37
N SER A 72 11.41 7.69 10.30
CA SER A 72 10.07 7.78 10.89
C SER A 72 9.94 6.72 11.97
N PRO A 73 9.83 7.10 13.26
CA PRO A 73 9.79 6.13 14.36
C PRO A 73 8.65 5.13 14.19
N ALA A 74 8.98 3.84 14.09
CA ALA A 74 8.01 2.82 13.71
C ALA A 74 6.87 2.62 14.71
N LYS A 75 7.07 2.95 15.99
CA LYS A 75 6.00 2.86 17.01
C LYS A 75 4.81 3.76 16.71
N MET A 76 5.01 4.88 16.03
CA MET A 76 3.90 5.77 15.67
C MET A 76 2.95 5.16 14.61
N TRP A 77 3.38 4.10 13.90
CA TRP A 77 2.59 3.43 12.87
C TRP A 77 1.67 2.34 13.41
N ILE A 78 1.86 1.89 14.65
CA ILE A 78 1.18 0.71 15.21
C ILE A 78 -0.34 0.83 15.12
N HIS A 79 -0.92 1.92 15.65
CA HIS A 79 -2.37 2.07 15.67
C HIS A 79 -2.98 2.22 14.28
N GLY A 80 -2.31 2.93 13.38
CA GLY A 80 -2.75 3.03 11.99
C GLY A 80 -2.71 1.68 11.27
N LEU A 81 -1.62 0.94 11.42
CA LEU A 81 -1.46 -0.39 10.82
C LEU A 81 -2.49 -1.40 11.33
N GLN A 82 -2.88 -1.34 12.61
CA GLN A 82 -3.92 -2.19 13.18
C GLN A 82 -5.30 -1.97 12.54
N GLN A 83 -5.55 -0.76 12.06
CA GLN A 83 -6.84 -0.37 11.50
C GLN A 83 -6.89 -0.46 9.97
N LEU A 84 -5.74 -0.57 9.30
CA LEU A 84 -5.67 -0.59 7.84
C LEU A 84 -6.34 -1.85 7.29
N LYS A 85 -7.36 -1.64 6.44
CA LYS A 85 -8.11 -2.69 5.75
C LYS A 85 -7.74 -2.83 4.27
N LYS A 86 -6.96 -1.90 3.74
CA LYS A 86 -6.54 -1.87 2.33
C LYS A 86 -5.19 -2.57 2.14
N PRO A 87 -4.90 -3.13 0.97
CA PRO A 87 -3.58 -3.63 0.64
C PRO A 87 -2.48 -2.61 0.89
N LEU A 88 -1.34 -3.04 1.42
CA LEU A 88 -0.20 -2.21 1.78
C LEU A 88 1.00 -2.51 0.91
N LEU A 89 1.61 -1.48 0.32
CA LEU A 89 2.93 -1.52 -0.29
C LEU A 89 3.90 -0.68 0.53
N HIS A 90 5.05 -1.25 0.86
CA HIS A 90 6.17 -0.56 1.48
C HIS A 90 7.22 -0.31 0.40
N LEU A 91 7.36 0.93 -0.01
CA LEU A 91 8.32 1.37 -1.02
C LEU A 91 9.64 1.75 -0.35
N HIS A 92 10.69 0.97 -0.62
CA HIS A 92 12.05 1.24 -0.19
C HIS A 92 12.78 1.97 -1.32
N THR A 93 12.84 3.26 -1.26
CA THR A 93 13.51 4.10 -2.25
C THR A 93 14.21 5.26 -1.58
N GLN A 94 15.26 5.76 -2.22
CA GLN A 94 15.82 7.06 -1.93
C GLN A 94 15.25 8.09 -2.90
N PHE A 95 15.12 9.34 -2.46
CA PHE A 95 14.72 10.42 -3.34
C PHE A 95 15.77 10.68 -4.41
N ASN A 96 17.05 10.74 -3.99
CA ASN A 96 18.19 10.91 -4.89
C ASN A 96 18.69 9.56 -5.40
N LYS A 97 19.07 9.48 -6.67
CA LYS A 97 19.65 8.27 -7.25
C LYS A 97 21.06 8.01 -6.72
N GLU A 98 21.86 9.07 -6.68
CA GLU A 98 23.27 9.03 -6.30
C GLU A 98 23.49 9.75 -4.97
N ILE A 99 24.49 9.33 -4.22
CA ILE A 99 24.96 10.03 -3.02
C ILE A 99 25.94 11.11 -3.47
N PRO A 100 25.69 12.39 -3.12
CA PRO A 100 26.60 13.49 -3.48
C PRO A 100 27.84 13.50 -2.56
N TRP A 101 28.76 12.59 -2.79
CA TRP A 101 29.91 12.32 -1.91
C TRP A 101 30.74 13.57 -1.56
N ASP A 102 30.84 14.53 -2.50
CA ASP A 102 31.66 15.73 -2.32
C ASP A 102 30.98 16.81 -1.46
N THR A 103 29.64 16.75 -1.31
CA THR A 103 28.84 17.81 -0.67
C THR A 103 27.90 17.30 0.42
N MET A 104 27.84 15.98 0.64
CA MET A 104 26.98 15.40 1.65
C MET A 104 27.44 15.83 3.06
N ASP A 105 26.49 16.22 3.87
CA ASP A 105 26.67 16.61 5.27
C ASP A 105 25.66 15.88 6.17
N MET A 106 25.60 16.28 7.44
CA MET A 106 24.66 15.70 8.41
C MET A 106 23.20 16.01 8.06
N ASP A 107 22.92 17.17 7.45
CA ASP A 107 21.56 17.56 7.08
C ASP A 107 21.08 16.71 5.89
N PHE A 108 21.95 16.48 4.90
CA PHE A 108 21.66 15.51 3.83
C PHE A 108 21.41 14.12 4.37
N MET A 109 22.24 13.64 5.33
CA MET A 109 22.07 12.32 5.93
C MET A 109 20.77 12.23 6.74
N ASN A 110 20.42 13.27 7.51
CA ASN A 110 19.19 13.31 8.31
C ASN A 110 17.94 13.30 7.42
N LEU A 111 17.99 13.98 6.29
CA LEU A 111 16.88 13.99 5.33
C LEU A 111 16.74 12.63 4.63
N ASN A 112 17.85 11.96 4.33
CA ASN A 112 17.88 10.74 3.51
C ASN A 112 18.13 9.46 4.33
N GLN A 113 17.31 9.23 5.35
CA GLN A 113 17.41 8.05 6.23
C GLN A 113 16.36 6.95 5.92
N SER A 114 15.96 6.81 4.67
CA SER A 114 14.95 5.80 4.31
C SER A 114 15.39 4.39 4.69
N ALA A 115 16.64 4.01 4.50
CA ALA A 115 17.13 2.69 4.90
C ALA A 115 16.93 2.39 6.40
N HIS A 116 17.08 3.39 7.26
CA HIS A 116 16.82 3.26 8.71
C HIS A 116 15.31 3.17 8.98
N GLY A 117 14.54 4.11 8.47
CA GLY A 117 13.08 4.14 8.64
C GLY A 117 12.40 2.89 8.09
N ASP A 118 12.80 2.44 6.91
CA ASP A 118 12.28 1.23 6.26
C ASP A 118 12.55 -0.03 7.06
N ARG A 119 13.74 -0.15 7.65
CA ARG A 119 14.10 -1.30 8.49
C ARG A 119 13.22 -1.39 9.73
N GLU A 120 13.02 -0.27 10.42
CA GLU A 120 12.18 -0.21 11.61
C GLU A 120 10.71 -0.44 11.28
N PHE A 121 10.20 0.20 10.24
CA PHE A 121 8.83 -0.01 9.76
C PHE A 121 8.60 -1.46 9.33
N GLY A 122 9.55 -2.04 8.60
CA GLY A 122 9.51 -3.46 8.22
C GLY A 122 9.48 -4.39 9.43
N HIS A 123 10.26 -4.09 10.46
CA HIS A 123 10.26 -4.84 11.71
C HIS A 123 8.90 -4.79 12.42
N ILE A 124 8.30 -3.61 12.57
CA ILE A 124 6.97 -3.48 13.18
C ILE A 124 5.90 -4.21 12.38
N CYS A 125 5.87 -4.07 11.06
CA CYS A 125 4.94 -4.81 10.21
C CYS A 125 5.07 -6.33 10.41
N THR A 126 6.30 -6.85 10.50
CA THR A 126 6.56 -8.27 10.73
C THR A 126 6.09 -8.71 12.12
N ARG A 127 6.41 -7.94 13.16
CA ARG A 127 5.94 -8.21 14.54
C ARG A 127 4.42 -8.23 14.66
N MET A 128 3.73 -7.35 13.94
CA MET A 128 2.28 -7.24 13.91
C MET A 128 1.63 -8.22 12.93
N ARG A 129 2.41 -9.00 12.18
CA ARG A 129 1.92 -9.90 11.11
C ARG A 129 1.12 -9.16 10.03
N ILE A 130 1.46 -7.90 9.77
CA ILE A 130 0.86 -7.12 8.69
C ILE A 130 1.44 -7.60 7.35
N ARG A 131 0.55 -8.08 6.48
CA ARG A 131 0.92 -8.45 5.11
C ARG A 131 1.19 -7.19 4.31
N ARG A 132 2.33 -7.12 3.64
CA ARG A 132 2.69 -6.02 2.77
C ARG A 132 3.47 -6.50 1.55
N LYS A 133 3.31 -5.81 0.43
CA LYS A 133 4.24 -5.90 -0.68
C LYS A 133 5.44 -5.01 -0.37
N VAL A 134 6.64 -5.53 -0.56
CA VAL A 134 7.88 -4.74 -0.49
C VAL A 134 8.40 -4.54 -1.91
N VAL A 135 8.65 -3.29 -2.27
CA VAL A 135 9.31 -2.90 -3.53
C VAL A 135 10.55 -2.10 -3.17
N VAL A 136 11.70 -2.56 -3.64
CA VAL A 136 13.02 -1.93 -3.43
C VAL A 136 13.56 -1.47 -4.77
N GLY A 137 14.06 -0.23 -4.82
CA GLY A 137 14.69 0.34 -6.02
C GLY A 137 14.48 1.84 -6.12
N TYR A 138 15.21 2.48 -7.03
CA TYR A 138 15.02 3.92 -7.27
C TYR A 138 13.67 4.15 -7.96
N TRP A 139 12.89 5.10 -7.45
CA TRP A 139 11.50 5.31 -7.87
C TRP A 139 11.30 5.71 -9.34
N LYS A 140 12.34 6.26 -10.00
CA LYS A 140 12.31 6.56 -11.45
C LYS A 140 12.71 5.35 -12.31
N ASP A 141 13.27 4.30 -11.72
CA ASP A 141 13.69 3.12 -12.49
C ASP A 141 12.46 2.34 -13.00
N GLU A 142 12.58 1.88 -14.25
CA GLU A 142 11.52 1.17 -14.94
C GLU A 142 11.08 -0.12 -14.22
N ASP A 143 12.03 -0.89 -13.71
CA ASP A 143 11.76 -2.12 -12.96
C ASP A 143 11.00 -1.84 -11.66
N THR A 144 11.35 -0.76 -10.96
CA THR A 144 10.65 -0.34 -9.73
C THR A 144 9.22 0.06 -10.05
N GLN A 145 9.02 0.89 -11.08
CA GLN A 145 7.69 1.31 -11.52
C GLN A 145 6.85 0.12 -12.02
N HIS A 146 7.46 -0.83 -12.71
CA HIS A 146 6.79 -2.06 -13.14
C HIS A 146 6.29 -2.89 -11.93
N LYS A 147 7.12 -3.06 -10.89
CA LYS A 147 6.74 -3.78 -9.67
C LYS A 147 5.58 -3.08 -8.93
N ILE A 148 5.59 -1.75 -8.89
CA ILE A 148 4.48 -0.96 -8.34
C ILE A 148 3.22 -1.17 -9.18
N ALA A 149 3.33 -1.10 -10.51
CA ALA A 149 2.20 -1.28 -11.43
C ALA A 149 1.56 -2.68 -11.33
N VAL A 150 2.37 -3.74 -11.19
CA VAL A 150 1.87 -5.10 -10.94
C VAL A 150 1.07 -5.15 -9.64
N TRP A 151 1.60 -4.59 -8.55
CA TRP A 151 0.89 -4.53 -7.28
C TRP A 151 -0.42 -3.74 -7.38
N MET A 152 -0.43 -2.63 -8.10
CA MET A 152 -1.67 -1.84 -8.33
C MET A 152 -2.74 -2.65 -9.03
N ARG A 153 -2.39 -3.48 -10.02
CA ARG A 153 -3.36 -4.38 -10.69
C ARG A 153 -3.93 -5.41 -9.72
N VAL A 154 -3.10 -5.94 -8.83
CA VAL A 154 -3.56 -6.85 -7.76
C VAL A 154 -4.53 -6.12 -6.82
N CYS A 155 -4.23 -4.87 -6.45
CA CYS A 155 -5.13 -4.06 -5.62
C CYS A 155 -6.46 -3.79 -6.31
N ALA A 156 -6.45 -3.52 -7.62
CA ALA A 156 -7.67 -3.32 -8.39
C ALA A 156 -8.53 -4.60 -8.40
N GLY A 157 -7.94 -5.76 -8.67
CA GLY A 157 -8.64 -7.03 -8.61
C GLY A 157 -9.16 -7.36 -7.20
N TRP A 158 -8.39 -7.05 -6.16
CA TRP A 158 -8.85 -7.20 -4.78
C TRP A 158 -10.05 -6.28 -4.48
N ALA A 159 -9.97 -5.01 -4.88
CA ALA A 159 -11.07 -4.05 -4.64
C ALA A 159 -12.36 -4.48 -5.38
N ASP A 160 -12.23 -4.92 -6.62
CA ASP A 160 -13.34 -5.44 -7.42
C ASP A 160 -13.99 -6.67 -6.78
N SER A 161 -13.18 -7.57 -6.19
CA SER A 161 -13.68 -8.79 -5.55
C SER A 161 -14.48 -8.53 -4.27
N GLN A 162 -14.35 -7.37 -3.62
CA GLN A 162 -15.01 -7.14 -2.32
C GLN A 162 -16.53 -7.03 -2.42
N ASP A 163 -17.06 -6.63 -3.58
CA ASP A 163 -18.50 -6.49 -3.83
C ASP A 163 -18.99 -7.41 -4.97
N MET A 164 -18.14 -8.34 -5.43
CA MET A 164 -18.46 -9.22 -6.55
C MET A 164 -19.51 -10.25 -6.13
N LEU A 165 -20.54 -10.41 -6.96
CA LEU A 165 -21.54 -11.47 -6.86
C LEU A 165 -21.28 -12.55 -7.91
N ILE A 166 -21.01 -13.77 -7.48
CA ILE A 166 -20.90 -14.96 -8.34
C ILE A 166 -22.21 -15.71 -8.27
N ILE A 167 -22.91 -15.85 -9.38
CA ILE A 167 -24.15 -16.63 -9.47
C ILE A 167 -23.81 -18.01 -10.03
N ARG A 168 -24.19 -19.04 -9.28
CA ARG A 168 -24.08 -20.43 -9.69
C ARG A 168 -25.45 -20.93 -10.16
N PHE A 169 -25.54 -21.34 -11.42
CA PHE A 169 -26.75 -21.97 -11.96
C PHE A 169 -26.69 -23.49 -11.78
N GLY A 170 -27.73 -24.05 -11.18
CA GLY A 170 -27.83 -25.49 -10.92
C GLY A 170 -27.01 -25.97 -9.73
N ASP A 171 -27.10 -27.26 -9.48
CA ASP A 171 -26.38 -27.92 -8.38
C ASP A 171 -25.29 -28.85 -8.94
N GLN A 172 -24.43 -29.33 -8.04
CA GLN A 172 -23.42 -30.31 -8.42
C GLN A 172 -24.06 -31.65 -8.80
N MET A 173 -23.35 -32.39 -9.63
CA MET A 173 -23.81 -33.72 -10.08
C MET A 173 -23.73 -34.74 -8.91
N ASN A 174 -24.79 -35.53 -8.78
CA ASN A 174 -24.77 -36.69 -7.85
C ASN A 174 -23.61 -37.62 -8.25
N ASN A 175 -23.00 -38.26 -7.26
CA ASN A 175 -21.90 -39.19 -7.41
C ASN A 175 -20.57 -38.61 -7.93
N VAL A 176 -20.45 -37.29 -8.03
CA VAL A 176 -19.17 -36.63 -8.28
C VAL A 176 -18.55 -36.26 -6.93
N ALA A 177 -17.26 -36.60 -6.75
CA ALA A 177 -16.56 -36.37 -5.48
C ALA A 177 -16.18 -34.88 -5.26
N VAL A 178 -16.51 -33.99 -6.21
CA VAL A 178 -16.33 -32.56 -6.07
C VAL A 178 -17.45 -32.00 -5.20
N THR A 179 -17.09 -31.45 -4.08
CA THR A 179 -18.02 -30.83 -3.15
C THR A 179 -18.22 -29.36 -3.49
N ASP A 180 -19.28 -28.78 -2.96
CA ASP A 180 -19.46 -27.33 -2.96
C ASP A 180 -18.29 -26.65 -2.27
N GLY A 181 -17.87 -25.51 -2.81
CA GLY A 181 -16.95 -24.66 -2.13
C GLY A 181 -17.55 -24.06 -0.84
N ASP A 182 -16.72 -23.71 0.11
CA ASP A 182 -17.15 -23.01 1.30
C ASP A 182 -17.43 -21.54 0.97
N LYS A 183 -18.72 -21.19 0.85
CA LYS A 183 -19.18 -19.85 0.53
C LYS A 183 -18.80 -18.84 1.61
N VAL A 184 -18.82 -19.28 2.88
CA VAL A 184 -18.43 -18.40 3.99
C VAL A 184 -16.93 -18.11 3.96
N GLU A 185 -16.11 -19.14 3.73
CA GLU A 185 -14.67 -18.94 3.58
C GLU A 185 -14.32 -18.08 2.37
N ALA A 186 -15.02 -18.25 1.26
CA ALA A 186 -14.85 -17.42 0.06
C ALA A 186 -15.11 -15.93 0.36
N GLU A 187 -16.22 -15.63 1.02
CA GLU A 187 -16.55 -14.26 1.42
C GLU A 187 -15.54 -13.70 2.43
N GLN A 188 -15.17 -14.46 3.46
CA GLN A 188 -14.22 -14.01 4.48
C GLN A 188 -12.81 -13.76 3.93
N ARG A 189 -12.34 -14.59 3.00
CA ARG A 189 -10.97 -14.52 2.48
C ARG A 189 -10.81 -13.66 1.24
N MET A 190 -11.83 -13.66 0.36
CA MET A 190 -11.74 -13.04 -0.95
C MET A 190 -12.73 -11.88 -1.13
N GLY A 191 -13.75 -11.79 -0.28
CA GLY A 191 -14.72 -10.69 -0.26
C GLY A 191 -15.93 -10.88 -1.16
N TYR A 192 -15.93 -11.82 -2.12
CA TYR A 192 -17.05 -12.01 -3.01
C TYR A 192 -18.14 -12.91 -2.41
N HIS A 193 -19.38 -12.65 -2.82
CA HIS A 193 -20.55 -13.45 -2.47
C HIS A 193 -20.81 -14.53 -3.52
N VAL A 194 -21.34 -15.68 -3.10
CA VAL A 194 -21.75 -16.74 -4.02
C VAL A 194 -23.21 -17.09 -3.77
N ASP A 195 -24.06 -16.81 -4.77
CA ASP A 195 -25.47 -17.15 -4.75
C ASP A 195 -25.80 -18.33 -5.68
N TYR A 196 -26.91 -18.99 -5.38
CA TYR A 196 -27.45 -20.09 -6.16
C TYR A 196 -28.69 -19.62 -6.92
N CYS A 197 -28.80 -20.05 -8.16
CA CYS A 197 -29.98 -19.86 -9.00
C CYS A 197 -30.39 -21.20 -9.63
N PRO A 198 -31.66 -21.62 -9.56
CA PRO A 198 -32.12 -22.85 -10.22
C PRO A 198 -31.88 -22.81 -11.72
N ALA A 199 -31.47 -23.92 -12.31
CA ALA A 199 -31.29 -24.01 -13.77
C ALA A 199 -32.56 -23.70 -14.56
N SER A 200 -33.75 -23.88 -13.96
CA SER A 200 -35.03 -23.51 -14.54
C SER A 200 -35.22 -22.01 -14.82
N GLU A 201 -34.45 -21.16 -14.16
CA GLU A 201 -34.48 -19.71 -14.43
C GLU A 201 -33.72 -19.30 -15.69
N LEU A 202 -32.96 -20.22 -16.30
CA LEU A 202 -32.31 -20.01 -17.58
C LEU A 202 -33.17 -20.40 -18.80
N MET A 203 -34.28 -21.05 -18.58
CA MET A 203 -35.20 -21.53 -19.62
C MET A 203 -36.39 -20.60 -19.79
#